data_1ebfef9b804c82a545f587710dd9baca
#
_entry.id   1ebfef9b804c82a545f587710dd9baca
#
_cell.length_a   1.000
_cell.length_b   1.000
_cell.length_c   1.000
_cell.angle_alpha   90.00
_cell.angle_beta   90.00
_cell.angle_gamma   90.00
#
_symmetry.space_group_name_H-M   'P 1'
#
loop_
_entity.id
_entity.type
_entity.pdbx_description
1 polymer ?
#
loop_
_entity_poly.entity_id
_entity_poly.type
_entity_poly.pdbx_seq_one_letter_code
_entity_poly.pdbx_strand_id
1 'polypeptide(L)'
;MRERILKQDVFVAKLDIASDSDSGDRGFESRRTQQQAPCGPEDPQGCFISAGEEDKDMEETKKRMLSGIQPSGDLHLGNYLGAIKNWADRADEFECYYFMADMHTITVRQTPADLRKRSINQLAQYIACGLDPEKNVLFLQSHVPQHAQLSWVLSCYTMFGELSRMTQFKDKSAKHKDNINAGLFTYPVLMAADILLYQPDYVPVGEDQKQHVELTRNIAQRFNSIYGDVFKIPEPYISKMGARIYGLTTPGEKMSKSIPEGCVFLMDDPDTIARKFKRAVTDSDSVNPVRYDRENKPGVANLMNIYATLTGKSFEEIEKEFEGKGYGVFKPAVGEAVIETLRPIREEAERLIKDKAYLDDIYRQGAERASYIANKTLRKVYKKVGFYQI
;
A
#
# COMPACT_ATOMS: atom_id res chain seq x y z
N MET A 1 -20.55 -49.11 25.76
CA MET A 1 -19.33 -49.88 26.00
C MET A 1 -18.15 -48.98 25.87
N ARG A 2 -17.75 -48.45 27.01
CA ARG A 2 -16.48 -47.92 27.51
C ARG A 2 -15.55 -47.16 26.57
N GLU A 3 -15.53 -45.90 26.90
CA GLU A 3 -14.44 -44.91 26.91
C GLU A 3 -13.01 -45.49 26.87
N ARG A 4 -12.15 -44.87 26.03
CA ARG A 4 -10.73 -44.70 26.32
C ARG A 4 -10.32 -43.31 25.87
N ILE A 5 -10.23 -42.45 26.84
CA ILE A 5 -9.56 -41.14 26.76
C ILE A 5 -8.04 -41.40 26.75
N LEU A 6 -7.38 -40.97 25.71
CA LEU A 6 -5.92 -40.84 25.68
C LEU A 6 -5.58 -39.39 26.03
N LYS A 7 -5.04 -39.22 27.23
CA LYS A 7 -4.35 -37.98 27.66
C LYS A 7 -3.10 -37.83 26.80
N GLN A 8 -3.00 -36.76 26.05
CA GLN A 8 -1.73 -36.24 25.52
C GLN A 8 -1.24 -35.17 26.45
N ASP A 9 -0.11 -35.43 27.06
CA ASP A 9 0.64 -34.47 27.89
C ASP A 9 1.13 -33.33 27.04
N VAL A 10 0.66 -32.13 27.36
CA VAL A 10 1.16 -30.87 26.82
C VAL A 10 2.41 -30.51 27.62
N PHE A 11 3.57 -30.60 26.98
CA PHE A 11 4.83 -30.09 27.51
C PHE A 11 4.77 -28.55 27.49
N VAL A 12 4.46 -27.94 28.60
CA VAL A 12 4.61 -26.50 28.82
C VAL A 12 6.02 -26.25 29.31
N ALA A 13 6.89 -25.75 28.44
CA ALA A 13 8.17 -25.21 28.88
C ALA A 13 7.90 -23.92 29.67
N LYS A 14 8.08 -23.99 30.99
CA LYS A 14 8.18 -22.81 31.85
C LYS A 14 9.49 -22.10 31.56
N LEU A 15 9.41 -20.92 30.99
CA LEU A 15 10.50 -19.95 31.06
C LEU A 15 10.40 -19.25 32.41
N ASP A 16 11.25 -19.61 33.33
CA ASP A 16 11.45 -18.87 34.58
C ASP A 16 12.14 -17.54 34.23
N ILE A 17 11.40 -16.47 34.28
CA ILE A 17 11.96 -15.12 34.29
C ILE A 17 12.22 -14.80 35.76
N ALA A 18 13.48 -14.93 36.18
CA ALA A 18 13.92 -14.47 37.48
C ALA A 18 13.82 -12.93 37.53
N SER A 19 12.98 -12.45 38.43
CA SER A 19 12.93 -11.05 38.83
C SER A 19 13.94 -10.83 39.94
N ASP A 20 15.10 -10.27 39.60
CA ASP A 20 15.99 -9.68 40.61
C ASP A 20 15.62 -8.22 40.80
N SER A 21 14.93 -7.99 41.90
CA SER A 21 14.83 -6.68 42.54
C SER A 21 15.91 -6.61 43.63
N ASP A 22 16.99 -5.87 43.37
CA ASP A 22 17.79 -5.40 44.48
C ASP A 22 18.11 -3.92 44.32
N SER A 23 17.67 -3.19 45.34
CA SER A 23 17.88 -1.79 45.59
C SER A 23 19.26 -1.57 46.21
N GLY A 24 20.11 -0.79 45.59
CA GLY A 24 21.39 -0.42 46.10
C GLY A 24 21.82 0.96 45.65
N ASP A 25 21.38 1.93 46.41
CA ASP A 25 21.82 3.31 46.44
C ASP A 25 23.32 3.40 46.76
N ARG A 26 24.14 3.96 45.89
CA ARG A 26 25.40 4.61 46.23
C ARG A 26 25.78 5.67 45.21
N GLY A 27 25.71 6.91 45.66
CA GLY A 27 26.22 8.09 44.97
C GLY A 27 27.72 7.99 44.68
N PHE A 28 28.13 8.57 43.60
CA PHE A 28 29.51 8.89 43.32
C PHE A 28 29.65 10.33 42.81
N GLU A 29 30.46 11.06 43.60
CA GLU A 29 30.81 12.47 43.46
C GLU A 29 31.61 12.76 42.18
N SER A 30 31.34 13.94 41.68
CA SER A 30 32.14 14.71 40.74
C SER A 30 33.59 14.87 41.15
N ARG A 31 34.55 14.58 40.25
CA ARG A 31 35.87 15.26 40.25
C ARG A 31 36.21 15.69 38.82
N ARG A 32 36.17 17.03 38.64
CA ARG A 32 36.89 17.76 37.60
C ARG A 32 38.39 17.67 37.89
N THR A 33 39.15 17.39 36.85
CA THR A 33 40.55 17.84 36.83
C THR A 33 40.89 18.34 35.43
N GLN A 34 41.08 19.64 35.34
CA GLN A 34 41.74 20.33 34.24
C GLN A 34 43.23 20.04 34.31
N GLN A 35 43.87 19.77 33.17
CA GLN A 35 45.28 20.09 32.99
C GLN A 35 45.49 20.66 31.59
N GLN A 36 46.01 21.89 31.62
CA GLN A 36 46.50 22.69 30.49
C GLN A 36 47.94 22.37 30.16
N ALA A 37 48.26 22.38 28.85
CA ALA A 37 49.37 22.99 28.13
C ALA A 37 50.76 22.36 28.27
N PRO A 38 51.74 22.58 27.37
CA PRO A 38 52.00 23.86 26.68
C PRO A 38 52.34 23.79 25.18
N CYS A 39 52.29 24.97 24.57
CA CYS A 39 52.76 25.36 23.24
C CYS A 39 54.31 25.38 23.12
N GLY A 40 54.81 25.22 21.87
CA GLY A 40 56.11 25.67 21.42
C GLY A 40 56.39 25.30 19.96
N PRO A 41 57.28 26.01 19.25
CA PRO A 41 56.85 26.99 18.24
C PRO A 41 57.35 26.62 16.79
N GLU A 42 56.69 27.32 15.82
CA GLU A 42 57.19 27.82 14.52
C GLU A 42 57.90 26.89 13.52
N ASP A 43 57.34 26.78 12.31
CA ASP A 43 57.96 27.32 11.11
C ASP A 43 56.96 27.47 9.92
N PRO A 44 57.08 28.56 9.12
CA PRO A 44 56.12 28.92 8.11
C PRO A 44 56.68 28.61 6.71
N GLN A 45 55.97 27.82 5.94
CA GLN A 45 56.05 27.96 4.47
C GLN A 45 54.77 27.45 3.82
N GLY A 46 54.14 28.37 3.11
CA GLY A 46 52.87 28.23 2.47
C GLY A 46 52.82 27.21 1.33
N CYS A 47 51.75 26.53 1.27
CA CYS A 47 51.26 26.01 0.01
C CYS A 47 49.76 26.34 -0.04
N PHE A 48 49.44 27.42 -0.72
CA PHE A 48 48.06 27.72 -1.15
C PHE A 48 47.69 26.67 -2.19
N ILE A 49 46.99 25.62 -1.76
CA ILE A 49 46.18 24.84 -2.68
C ILE A 49 44.78 25.42 -2.57
N SER A 50 44.39 26.13 -3.61
CA SER A 50 43.02 26.56 -3.82
C SER A 50 42.15 25.33 -3.81
N ALA A 51 41.39 25.15 -2.72
CA ALA A 51 40.26 24.24 -2.73
C ALA A 51 39.25 24.82 -3.73
N GLY A 52 39.23 24.25 -4.93
CA GLY A 52 38.10 24.41 -5.82
C GLY A 52 36.90 23.85 -5.08
N GLU A 53 35.96 24.71 -4.74
CA GLU A 53 34.62 24.33 -4.43
C GLU A 53 34.08 23.62 -5.68
N GLU A 54 34.15 22.29 -5.67
CA GLU A 54 33.27 21.50 -6.50
C GLU A 54 31.86 21.74 -5.96
N ASP A 55 31.14 22.65 -6.59
CA ASP A 55 29.69 22.66 -6.61
C ASP A 55 29.25 21.28 -7.09
N LYS A 56 29.12 20.34 -6.15
CA LYS A 56 28.31 19.14 -6.38
C LYS A 56 26.90 19.68 -6.47
N ASP A 57 26.41 19.81 -7.71
CA ASP A 57 24.98 19.85 -7.99
C ASP A 57 24.32 18.83 -7.06
N MET A 58 23.68 19.28 -6.00
CA MET A 58 22.83 18.45 -5.16
C MET A 58 21.61 18.14 -6.03
N GLU A 59 21.71 17.06 -6.81
CA GLU A 59 20.57 16.47 -7.49
C GLU A 59 19.49 16.29 -6.40
N GLU A 60 18.44 17.07 -6.47
CA GLU A 60 17.35 17.07 -5.50
C GLU A 60 16.77 15.67 -5.48
N THR A 61 17.09 14.89 -4.45
CA THR A 61 16.69 13.48 -4.39
C THR A 61 15.17 13.41 -4.39
N LYS A 62 14.61 12.77 -5.43
CA LYS A 62 13.15 12.60 -5.57
C LYS A 62 12.56 12.08 -4.26
N LYS A 63 11.43 12.66 -3.87
CA LYS A 63 10.66 12.16 -2.72
C LYS A 63 10.17 10.74 -3.00
N ARG A 64 10.15 9.91 -1.95
CA ARG A 64 9.76 8.50 -2.08
C ARG A 64 8.28 8.31 -1.81
N MET A 65 7.65 7.51 -2.67
CA MET A 65 6.26 7.08 -2.56
C MET A 65 6.19 5.55 -2.48
N LEU A 66 5.38 5.03 -1.56
CA LEU A 66 5.16 3.60 -1.41
C LEU A 66 3.68 3.28 -1.39
N SER A 67 3.26 2.30 -2.18
CA SER A 67 1.91 1.75 -2.09
C SER A 67 1.87 0.27 -2.47
N GLY A 68 0.79 -0.42 -2.09
CA GLY A 68 0.60 -1.82 -2.43
C GLY A 68 -0.86 -2.23 -2.45
N ILE A 69 -1.16 -3.27 -3.22
CA ILE A 69 -2.49 -3.88 -3.29
C ILE A 69 -2.37 -5.37 -3.07
N GLN A 70 -3.30 -5.93 -2.28
CA GLN A 70 -3.37 -7.38 -2.05
C GLN A 70 -3.80 -8.11 -3.34
N PRO A 71 -3.13 -9.23 -3.72
CA PRO A 71 -3.57 -10.10 -4.80
C PRO A 71 -4.77 -10.96 -4.38
N SER A 72 -5.83 -10.32 -3.90
CA SER A 72 -7.06 -10.95 -3.42
C SER A 72 -8.11 -11.18 -4.51
N GLY A 73 -7.77 -10.94 -5.78
CA GLY A 73 -8.61 -11.07 -6.98
C GLY A 73 -8.15 -10.10 -8.06
N ASP A 74 -8.80 -10.14 -9.22
CA ASP A 74 -8.47 -9.27 -10.34
C ASP A 74 -8.67 -7.79 -9.99
N LEU A 75 -7.90 -6.92 -10.65
CA LEU A 75 -8.08 -5.48 -10.53
C LEU A 75 -9.39 -5.05 -11.21
N HIS A 76 -10.01 -4.02 -10.68
CA HIS A 76 -11.24 -3.48 -11.21
C HIS A 76 -11.11 -1.98 -11.55
N LEU A 77 -12.08 -1.46 -12.32
CA LEU A 77 -12.11 -0.08 -12.77
C LEU A 77 -11.89 0.94 -11.63
N GLY A 78 -12.44 0.67 -10.45
CA GLY A 78 -12.23 1.51 -9.26
C GLY A 78 -10.79 1.49 -8.73
N ASN A 79 -10.03 0.40 -8.91
CA ASN A 79 -8.59 0.37 -8.61
C ASN A 79 -7.81 1.20 -9.63
N TYR A 80 -8.14 1.04 -10.93
CA TYR A 80 -7.47 1.74 -12.01
C TYR A 80 -7.68 3.26 -11.91
N LEU A 81 -8.93 3.73 -11.94
CA LEU A 81 -9.25 5.16 -11.92
C LEU A 81 -8.98 5.82 -10.56
N GLY A 82 -9.12 5.06 -9.48
CA GLY A 82 -8.94 5.58 -8.11
C GLY A 82 -7.49 5.65 -7.64
N ALA A 83 -6.60 4.83 -8.19
CA ALA A 83 -5.22 4.73 -7.71
C ALA A 83 -4.19 4.57 -8.84
N ILE A 84 -4.25 3.47 -9.61
CA ILE A 84 -3.14 3.03 -10.47
C ILE A 84 -2.83 4.04 -11.57
N LYS A 85 -3.84 4.61 -12.22
CA LYS A 85 -3.67 5.65 -13.22
C LYS A 85 -2.88 6.84 -12.66
N ASN A 86 -3.24 7.30 -11.45
CA ASN A 86 -2.54 8.40 -10.80
C ASN A 86 -1.09 8.04 -10.40
N TRP A 87 -0.80 6.77 -10.13
CA TRP A 87 0.55 6.31 -9.84
C TRP A 87 1.43 6.36 -11.09
N ALA A 88 0.89 5.90 -12.24
CA ALA A 88 1.59 5.94 -13.52
C ALA A 88 1.94 7.39 -13.94
N ASP A 89 0.97 8.30 -13.80
CA ASP A 89 1.13 9.72 -14.13
C ASP A 89 2.20 10.44 -13.26
N ARG A 90 2.57 9.88 -12.10
CA ARG A 90 3.51 10.49 -11.15
C ARG A 90 4.87 9.81 -11.05
N ALA A 91 5.11 8.79 -11.84
CA ALA A 91 6.38 8.04 -11.83
C ALA A 91 7.62 8.93 -12.11
N ASP A 92 7.43 10.06 -12.79
CA ASP A 92 8.53 10.99 -13.06
C ASP A 92 8.78 11.99 -11.91
N GLU A 93 7.80 12.20 -11.02
CA GLU A 93 7.90 13.12 -9.88
C GLU A 93 8.51 12.47 -8.64
N PHE A 94 8.33 11.15 -8.47
CA PHE A 94 8.68 10.41 -7.24
C PHE A 94 9.54 9.17 -7.53
N GLU A 95 10.32 8.75 -6.53
CA GLU A 95 10.90 7.41 -6.47
C GLU A 95 9.82 6.44 -5.95
N CYS A 96 9.20 5.66 -6.85
CA CYS A 96 8.01 4.88 -6.54
C CYS A 96 8.30 3.41 -6.28
N TYR A 97 7.73 2.90 -5.18
CA TYR A 97 7.73 1.49 -4.78
C TYR A 97 6.30 0.98 -4.76
N TYR A 98 6.00 0.01 -5.61
CA TYR A 98 4.67 -0.62 -5.69
C TYR A 98 4.79 -2.12 -5.52
N PHE A 99 4.06 -2.69 -4.57
CA PHE A 99 4.18 -4.11 -4.28
C PHE A 99 2.83 -4.83 -4.23
N MET A 100 2.87 -6.11 -4.59
CA MET A 100 1.77 -7.03 -4.37
C MET A 100 1.87 -7.57 -2.95
N ALA A 101 0.89 -7.22 -2.12
CA ALA A 101 0.87 -7.49 -0.67
C ALA A 101 0.33 -8.91 -0.38
N ASP A 102 1.07 -9.92 -0.83
CA ASP A 102 0.68 -11.33 -0.75
C ASP A 102 0.71 -11.87 0.69
N MET A 103 1.61 -11.39 1.55
CA MET A 103 1.63 -11.76 2.96
C MET A 103 0.37 -11.28 3.70
N HIS A 104 -0.16 -10.09 3.35
CA HIS A 104 -1.44 -9.64 3.90
C HIS A 104 -2.61 -10.50 3.43
N THR A 105 -2.52 -11.04 2.21
CA THR A 105 -3.60 -11.82 1.62
C THR A 105 -3.86 -13.12 2.38
N ILE A 106 -2.82 -13.75 2.96
CA ILE A 106 -2.95 -15.01 3.71
C ILE A 106 -3.57 -14.86 5.10
N THR A 107 -3.86 -13.64 5.55
CA THR A 107 -4.67 -13.41 6.78
C THR A 107 -6.08 -14.02 6.65
N VAL A 108 -6.53 -14.20 5.42
CA VAL A 108 -7.69 -15.02 5.06
C VAL A 108 -7.18 -16.19 4.22
N ARG A 109 -7.68 -17.41 4.47
CA ARG A 109 -7.20 -18.60 3.76
C ARG A 109 -7.37 -18.46 2.24
N GLN A 110 -6.33 -18.80 1.50
CA GLN A 110 -6.26 -18.74 0.05
C GLN A 110 -6.01 -20.15 -0.51
N THR A 111 -6.52 -20.42 -1.72
CA THR A 111 -6.05 -21.56 -2.52
C THR A 111 -4.65 -21.26 -3.04
N PRO A 112 -3.63 -22.08 -2.76
CA PRO A 112 -2.25 -21.75 -3.15
C PRO A 112 -2.05 -21.51 -4.66
N ALA A 113 -2.74 -22.26 -5.50
CA ALA A 113 -2.68 -22.08 -6.95
C ALA A 113 -3.25 -20.72 -7.39
N ASP A 114 -4.37 -20.32 -6.79
CA ASP A 114 -5.02 -19.03 -7.09
C ASP A 114 -4.18 -17.86 -6.63
N LEU A 115 -3.58 -17.95 -5.44
CA LEU A 115 -2.72 -16.87 -4.94
C LEU A 115 -1.52 -16.66 -5.88
N ARG A 116 -0.84 -17.73 -6.29
CA ARG A 116 0.27 -17.64 -7.27
C ARG A 116 -0.17 -17.03 -8.60
N LYS A 117 -1.30 -17.49 -9.15
CA LYS A 117 -1.84 -16.96 -10.41
C LYS A 117 -2.18 -15.47 -10.29
N ARG A 118 -2.86 -15.09 -9.20
CA ARG A 118 -3.24 -13.69 -8.97
C ARG A 118 -2.05 -12.77 -8.81
N SER A 119 -0.99 -13.22 -8.13
CA SER A 119 0.24 -12.44 -7.96
C SER A 119 0.90 -12.12 -9.31
N ILE A 120 0.97 -13.11 -10.22
CA ILE A 120 1.51 -12.92 -11.58
C ILE A 120 0.58 -12.02 -12.40
N ASN A 121 -0.71 -12.29 -12.42
CA ASN A 121 -1.69 -11.51 -13.18
C ASN A 121 -1.73 -10.05 -12.72
N GLN A 122 -1.60 -9.79 -11.43
CA GLN A 122 -1.61 -8.43 -10.90
C GLN A 122 -0.39 -7.62 -11.35
N LEU A 123 0.80 -8.23 -11.41
CA LEU A 123 1.98 -7.57 -11.97
C LEU A 123 1.77 -7.19 -13.44
N ALA A 124 1.28 -8.15 -14.25
CA ALA A 124 0.98 -7.90 -15.66
C ALA A 124 -0.02 -6.76 -15.83
N GLN A 125 -1.07 -6.73 -15.00
CA GLN A 125 -2.06 -5.65 -15.01
C GLN A 125 -1.47 -4.30 -14.56
N TYR A 126 -0.55 -4.28 -13.58
CA TYR A 126 0.14 -3.05 -13.18
C TYR A 126 0.95 -2.46 -14.35
N ILE A 127 1.73 -3.28 -15.02
CA ILE A 127 2.54 -2.86 -16.17
C ILE A 127 1.63 -2.38 -17.31
N ALA A 128 0.59 -3.14 -17.63
CA ALA A 128 -0.39 -2.78 -18.64
C ALA A 128 -1.15 -1.47 -18.34
N CYS A 129 -1.32 -1.14 -17.05
CA CYS A 129 -1.88 0.14 -16.62
C CYS A 129 -0.88 1.31 -16.67
N GLY A 130 0.35 1.09 -17.13
CA GLY A 130 1.36 2.14 -17.31
C GLY A 130 2.41 2.24 -16.20
N LEU A 131 2.46 1.30 -15.25
CA LEU A 131 3.56 1.26 -14.27
C LEU A 131 4.82 0.66 -14.93
N ASP A 132 5.66 1.54 -15.45
CA ASP A 132 6.91 1.18 -16.09
C ASP A 132 7.91 0.58 -15.07
N PRO A 133 8.34 -0.70 -15.22
CA PRO A 133 9.28 -1.34 -14.30
C PRO A 133 10.69 -0.74 -14.31
N GLU A 134 11.08 -0.03 -15.37
CA GLU A 134 12.36 0.67 -15.41
C GLU A 134 12.36 1.90 -14.49
N LYS A 135 11.22 2.59 -14.40
CA LYS A 135 11.04 3.79 -13.57
C LYS A 135 10.61 3.46 -12.14
N ASN A 136 9.88 2.37 -11.94
CA ASN A 136 9.29 2.00 -10.67
C ASN A 136 9.92 0.71 -10.11
N VAL A 137 9.90 0.56 -8.79
CA VAL A 137 10.27 -0.69 -8.14
C VAL A 137 9.00 -1.53 -7.95
N LEU A 138 8.82 -2.55 -8.79
CA LEU A 138 7.68 -3.45 -8.74
C LEU A 138 8.10 -4.79 -8.13
N PHE A 139 7.53 -5.19 -7.00
CA PHE A 139 7.95 -6.42 -6.30
C PHE A 139 6.83 -7.14 -5.58
N LEU A 140 7.08 -8.40 -5.22
CA LEU A 140 6.21 -9.19 -4.38
C LEU A 140 6.67 -9.09 -2.92
N GLN A 141 5.79 -8.78 -1.99
CA GLN A 141 6.11 -8.56 -0.59
C GLN A 141 6.88 -9.74 0.03
N SER A 142 6.45 -10.98 -0.26
CA SER A 142 7.10 -12.19 0.26
C SER A 142 8.52 -12.44 -0.27
N HIS A 143 8.93 -11.78 -1.36
CA HIS A 143 10.29 -11.86 -1.88
C HIS A 143 11.29 -10.97 -1.10
N VAL A 144 10.80 -10.14 -0.19
CA VAL A 144 11.60 -9.24 0.65
C VAL A 144 11.38 -9.60 2.11
N PRO A 145 12.13 -10.56 2.69
CA PRO A 145 11.90 -11.09 4.04
C PRO A 145 12.01 -10.05 5.15
N GLN A 146 12.64 -8.91 4.87
CA GLN A 146 12.77 -7.79 5.80
C GLN A 146 11.42 -7.25 6.29
N HIS A 147 10.35 -7.41 5.52
CA HIS A 147 8.98 -7.05 5.93
C HIS A 147 8.57 -7.82 7.20
N ALA A 148 8.74 -9.14 7.20
CA ALA A 148 8.44 -9.98 8.36
C ALA A 148 9.40 -9.70 9.53
N GLN A 149 10.69 -9.50 9.24
CA GLN A 149 11.71 -9.24 10.25
C GLN A 149 11.46 -7.92 10.98
N LEU A 150 11.17 -6.83 10.26
CA LEU A 150 10.83 -5.57 10.88
C LEU A 150 9.48 -5.63 11.60
N SER A 151 8.50 -6.31 11.02
CA SER A 151 7.18 -6.50 11.64
C SER A 151 7.29 -7.12 13.03
N TRP A 152 8.18 -8.14 13.21
CA TRP A 152 8.44 -8.71 14.52
C TRP A 152 8.96 -7.67 15.51
N VAL A 153 9.98 -6.90 15.11
CA VAL A 153 10.52 -5.84 15.99
C VAL A 153 9.44 -4.83 16.36
N LEU A 154 8.71 -4.31 15.36
CA LEU A 154 7.67 -3.30 15.60
C LEU A 154 6.51 -3.84 16.44
N SER A 155 6.24 -5.15 16.42
CA SER A 155 5.24 -5.78 17.29
C SER A 155 5.56 -5.56 18.79
N CYS A 156 6.85 -5.50 19.14
CA CYS A 156 7.30 -5.23 20.51
C CYS A 156 7.12 -3.75 20.93
N TYR A 157 6.86 -2.85 19.96
CA TYR A 157 6.63 -1.42 20.18
C TYR A 157 5.20 -0.99 19.86
N THR A 158 4.32 -1.95 19.58
CA THR A 158 2.90 -1.69 19.27
C THR A 158 2.04 -2.14 20.44
N MET A 159 1.19 -1.25 20.94
CA MET A 159 0.36 -1.55 22.10
C MET A 159 -0.87 -2.38 21.71
N PHE A 160 -1.15 -3.43 22.47
CA PHE A 160 -2.34 -4.30 22.28
C PHE A 160 -3.64 -3.49 22.15
N GLY A 161 -3.80 -2.46 23.00
CA GLY A 161 -4.97 -1.59 22.96
C GLY A 161 -5.11 -0.75 21.69
N GLU A 162 -4.01 -0.45 20.98
CA GLU A 162 -4.04 0.24 19.67
C GLU A 162 -4.60 -0.70 18.62
N LEU A 163 -4.09 -1.94 18.55
CA LEU A 163 -4.56 -2.95 17.59
C LEU A 163 -6.03 -3.33 17.81
N SER A 164 -6.45 -3.52 19.07
CA SER A 164 -7.83 -3.90 19.38
C SER A 164 -8.86 -2.81 19.05
N ARG A 165 -8.44 -1.54 18.91
CA ARG A 165 -9.30 -0.43 18.50
C ARG A 165 -9.38 -0.23 16.98
N MET A 166 -8.57 -0.95 16.18
CA MET A 166 -8.61 -0.84 14.72
C MET A 166 -9.99 -1.22 14.17
N THR A 167 -10.62 -0.31 13.43
CA THR A 167 -11.95 -0.53 12.83
C THR A 167 -11.94 -1.68 11.84
N GLN A 168 -10.94 -1.74 10.98
CA GLN A 168 -10.76 -2.82 10.01
C GLN A 168 -10.61 -4.20 10.66
N PHE A 169 -9.99 -4.31 11.83
CA PHE A 169 -9.93 -5.57 12.58
C PHE A 169 -11.33 -6.00 13.02
N LYS A 170 -12.13 -5.07 13.58
CA LYS A 170 -13.51 -5.35 14.02
C LYS A 170 -14.38 -5.81 12.86
N ASP A 171 -14.31 -5.11 11.72
CA ASP A 171 -15.10 -5.42 10.51
C ASP A 171 -14.73 -6.78 9.91
N LYS A 172 -13.43 -7.08 9.79
CA LYS A 172 -12.95 -8.36 9.26
C LYS A 172 -13.26 -9.52 10.21
N SER A 173 -13.11 -9.32 11.53
CA SER A 173 -13.47 -10.32 12.53
C SER A 173 -14.98 -10.64 12.53
N ALA A 174 -15.82 -9.64 12.29
CA ALA A 174 -17.26 -9.84 12.14
C ALA A 174 -17.62 -10.66 10.88
N LYS A 175 -16.88 -10.47 9.79
CA LYS A 175 -17.07 -11.19 8.50
C LYS A 175 -16.51 -12.61 8.50
N HIS A 176 -15.46 -12.88 9.27
CA HIS A 176 -14.72 -14.14 9.28
C HIS A 176 -14.64 -14.74 10.68
N LYS A 177 -15.79 -14.91 11.33
CA LYS A 177 -15.90 -15.36 12.74
C LYS A 177 -15.19 -16.68 13.01
N ASP A 178 -15.17 -17.58 12.04
CA ASP A 178 -14.56 -18.92 12.17
C ASP A 178 -13.03 -18.93 11.93
N ASN A 179 -12.43 -17.78 11.57
CA ASN A 179 -11.01 -17.69 11.27
C ASN A 179 -10.41 -16.36 11.77
N ILE A 180 -10.63 -16.04 13.03
CA ILE A 180 -9.98 -14.92 13.70
C ILE A 180 -8.61 -15.40 14.17
N ASN A 181 -7.59 -15.21 13.33
CA ASN A 181 -6.22 -15.64 13.59
C ASN A 181 -5.32 -14.46 14.03
N ALA A 182 -4.14 -14.79 14.57
CA ALA A 182 -3.19 -13.78 15.04
C ALA A 182 -2.75 -12.81 13.91
N GLY A 183 -2.58 -13.30 12.68
CA GLY A 183 -2.24 -12.45 11.53
C GLY A 183 -3.31 -11.41 11.23
N LEU A 184 -4.60 -11.75 11.41
CA LEU A 184 -5.71 -10.80 11.26
C LEU A 184 -5.68 -9.70 12.34
N PHE A 185 -5.14 -9.99 13.51
CA PHE A 185 -4.96 -9.00 14.58
C PHE A 185 -3.71 -8.14 14.39
N THR A 186 -2.60 -8.75 13.91
CA THR A 186 -1.28 -8.10 13.84
C THR A 186 -0.93 -7.53 12.47
N TYR A 187 -1.74 -7.76 11.39
CA TYR A 187 -1.42 -7.23 10.06
C TYR A 187 -1.18 -5.71 10.02
N PRO A 188 -1.78 -4.86 10.89
CA PRO A 188 -1.45 -3.43 10.88
C PRO A 188 0.01 -3.14 11.23
N VAL A 189 0.65 -4.02 12.01
CA VAL A 189 2.09 -3.92 12.32
C VAL A 189 2.93 -4.35 11.11
N LEU A 190 2.50 -5.38 10.38
CA LEU A 190 3.14 -5.75 9.10
C LEU A 190 3.03 -4.59 8.10
N MET A 191 1.88 -3.93 8.00
CA MET A 191 1.72 -2.75 7.15
C MET A 191 2.62 -1.58 7.61
N ALA A 192 2.80 -1.38 8.91
CA ALA A 192 3.75 -0.40 9.42
C ALA A 192 5.19 -0.76 9.03
N ALA A 193 5.57 -2.04 9.06
CA ALA A 193 6.87 -2.52 8.60
C ALA A 193 7.03 -2.31 7.09
N ASP A 194 6.01 -2.63 6.28
CA ASP A 194 6.01 -2.39 4.84
C ASP A 194 6.36 -0.94 4.51
N ILE A 195 5.76 -0.01 5.24
CA ILE A 195 5.96 1.42 5.03
C ILE A 195 7.34 1.86 5.53
N LEU A 196 7.67 1.56 6.79
CA LEU A 196 8.85 2.10 7.45
C LEU A 196 10.17 1.57 6.90
N LEU A 197 10.19 0.38 6.29
CA LEU A 197 11.39 -0.17 5.64
C LEU A 197 11.95 0.76 4.56
N TYR A 198 11.09 1.40 3.79
CA TYR A 198 11.46 2.22 2.63
C TYR A 198 11.61 3.70 2.95
N GLN A 199 11.33 4.14 4.19
CA GLN A 199 11.42 5.55 4.60
C GLN A 199 10.67 6.50 3.66
N PRO A 200 9.41 6.23 3.26
CA PRO A 200 8.72 7.04 2.27
C PRO A 200 8.37 8.41 2.82
N ASP A 201 8.29 9.40 1.93
CA ASP A 201 7.70 10.69 2.22
C ASP A 201 6.19 10.59 2.26
N TYR A 202 5.63 9.86 1.27
CA TYR A 202 4.20 9.77 1.04
C TYR A 202 3.72 8.34 0.91
N VAL A 203 2.55 8.08 1.49
CA VAL A 203 1.83 6.82 1.35
C VAL A 203 0.45 7.11 0.77
N PRO A 204 0.22 6.82 -0.53
CA PRO A 204 -1.10 6.98 -1.15
C PRO A 204 -2.09 5.99 -0.55
N VAL A 205 -3.09 6.52 0.14
CA VAL A 205 -4.13 5.72 0.79
C VAL A 205 -5.52 6.31 0.62
N GLY A 206 -6.53 5.44 0.59
CA GLY A 206 -7.91 5.85 0.74
C GLY A 206 -8.24 6.18 2.20
N GLU A 207 -9.36 6.87 2.43
CA GLU A 207 -9.85 7.25 3.76
C GLU A 207 -9.96 6.05 4.73
N ASP A 208 -10.31 4.87 4.22
CA ASP A 208 -10.42 3.62 4.99
C ASP A 208 -9.07 3.10 5.53
N GLN A 209 -7.95 3.53 4.94
CA GLN A 209 -6.59 3.15 5.36
C GLN A 209 -5.89 4.23 6.21
N LYS A 210 -6.52 5.38 6.41
CA LYS A 210 -5.95 6.50 7.18
C LYS A 210 -5.55 6.07 8.59
N GLN A 211 -6.40 5.27 9.27
CA GLN A 211 -6.12 4.77 10.61
C GLN A 211 -4.85 3.89 10.67
N HIS A 212 -4.54 3.14 9.61
CA HIS A 212 -3.32 2.33 9.53
C HIS A 212 -2.07 3.20 9.38
N VAL A 213 -2.14 4.27 8.58
CA VAL A 213 -1.02 5.22 8.45
C VAL A 213 -0.79 5.96 9.77
N GLU A 214 -1.85 6.37 10.49
CA GLU A 214 -1.72 6.97 11.81
C GLU A 214 -1.08 6.01 12.82
N LEU A 215 -1.48 4.73 12.82
CA LEU A 215 -0.81 3.72 13.65
C LEU A 215 0.68 3.59 13.30
N THR A 216 1.01 3.56 12.01
CA THR A 216 2.41 3.53 11.53
C THR A 216 3.21 4.73 12.05
N ARG A 217 2.64 5.93 11.99
CA ARG A 217 3.24 7.16 12.51
C ARG A 217 3.49 7.07 14.02
N ASN A 218 2.49 6.60 14.77
CA ASN A 218 2.59 6.43 16.22
C ASN A 218 3.70 5.42 16.61
N ILE A 219 3.81 4.30 15.89
CA ILE A 219 4.86 3.31 16.09
C ILE A 219 6.24 3.92 15.79
N ALA A 220 6.38 4.63 14.67
CA ALA A 220 7.62 5.27 14.26
C ALA A 220 8.05 6.36 15.27
N GLN A 221 7.14 7.21 15.72
CA GLN A 221 7.39 8.24 16.73
C GLN A 221 7.84 7.62 18.07
N ARG A 222 7.14 6.56 18.53
CA ARG A 222 7.48 5.84 19.76
C ARG A 222 8.87 5.21 19.65
N PHE A 223 9.19 4.56 18.54
CA PHE A 223 10.50 3.98 18.31
C PHE A 223 11.60 5.05 18.29
N ASN A 224 11.36 6.15 17.57
CA ASN A 224 12.30 7.26 17.50
C ASN A 224 12.52 7.96 18.86
N SER A 225 11.49 8.04 19.71
CA SER A 225 11.63 8.63 21.04
C SER A 225 12.55 7.80 21.96
N ILE A 226 12.65 6.49 21.73
CA ILE A 226 13.50 5.59 22.52
C ILE A 226 14.93 5.55 21.95
N TYR A 227 15.08 5.50 20.62
CA TYR A 227 16.33 5.16 19.95
C TYR A 227 16.94 6.30 19.11
N GLY A 228 16.32 7.48 19.12
CA GLY A 228 16.68 8.61 18.24
C GLY A 228 16.11 8.43 16.84
N ASP A 229 16.45 9.33 15.91
CA ASP A 229 15.90 9.36 14.55
C ASP A 229 16.29 8.14 13.72
N VAL A 230 15.43 7.13 13.75
CA VAL A 230 15.57 5.88 12.99
C VAL A 230 14.64 5.88 11.78
N PHE A 231 13.37 6.18 12.01
CA PHE A 231 12.34 6.17 10.97
C PHE A 231 11.94 7.58 10.58
N LYS A 232 11.81 7.82 9.28
CA LYS A 232 11.11 8.97 8.73
C LYS A 232 9.61 8.78 8.99
N ILE A 233 8.95 9.83 9.45
CA ILE A 233 7.51 9.79 9.72
C ILE A 233 6.76 10.00 8.38
N PRO A 234 6.05 9.01 7.85
CA PRO A 234 5.39 9.11 6.55
C PRO A 234 4.17 10.03 6.63
N GLU A 235 3.86 10.72 5.53
CA GLU A 235 2.64 11.50 5.40
C GLU A 235 1.61 10.74 4.54
N PRO A 236 0.34 10.66 4.97
CA PRO A 236 -0.71 10.12 4.14
C PRO A 236 -0.92 11.02 2.92
N TYR A 237 -0.86 10.45 1.72
CA TYR A 237 -1.14 11.16 0.49
C TYR A 237 -2.56 10.83 0.03
N ILE A 238 -3.48 11.76 0.30
CA ILE A 238 -4.86 11.63 -0.15
C ILE A 238 -4.95 12.34 -1.50
N SER A 239 -4.97 11.57 -2.59
CA SER A 239 -5.12 12.15 -3.92
C SER A 239 -6.46 12.87 -4.04
N LYS A 240 -6.41 14.17 -4.34
CA LYS A 240 -7.62 14.94 -4.68
C LYS A 240 -8.18 14.54 -6.04
N MET A 241 -7.41 13.82 -6.87
CA MET A 241 -7.72 13.51 -8.26
C MET A 241 -8.14 12.05 -8.51
N GLY A 242 -8.16 11.19 -7.49
CA GLY A 242 -8.66 9.82 -7.64
C GLY A 242 -10.18 9.77 -7.61
N ALA A 243 -10.80 9.38 -8.71
CA ALA A 243 -12.25 9.21 -8.76
C ALA A 243 -12.68 8.10 -7.79
N ARG A 244 -13.57 8.41 -6.84
CA ARG A 244 -14.21 7.39 -6.02
C ARG A 244 -15.31 6.72 -6.83
N ILE A 245 -15.01 5.53 -7.35
CA ILE A 245 -15.94 4.77 -8.19
C ILE A 245 -16.79 3.85 -7.31
N TYR A 246 -18.09 3.91 -7.51
CA TYR A 246 -19.07 3.10 -6.80
C TYR A 246 -19.51 1.88 -7.63
N GLY A 247 -20.10 0.88 -6.97
CA GLY A 247 -20.66 -0.28 -7.66
C GLY A 247 -21.77 0.10 -8.64
N LEU A 248 -21.81 -0.52 -9.81
CA LEU A 248 -22.83 -0.23 -10.81
C LEU A 248 -24.23 -0.64 -10.33
N THR A 249 -24.33 -1.67 -9.49
CA THR A 249 -25.58 -2.17 -8.89
C THR A 249 -25.83 -1.62 -7.49
N THR A 250 -24.79 -1.08 -6.83
CA THR A 250 -24.84 -0.53 -5.47
C THR A 250 -24.17 0.85 -5.44
N PRO A 251 -24.80 1.89 -6.00
CA PRO A 251 -24.16 3.20 -6.17
C PRO A 251 -23.90 3.96 -4.86
N GLY A 252 -24.35 3.46 -3.72
CA GLY A 252 -24.01 3.94 -2.39
C GLY A 252 -22.73 3.34 -1.81
N GLU A 253 -22.25 2.20 -2.37
CA GLU A 253 -21.09 1.47 -1.90
C GLU A 253 -19.93 1.54 -2.89
N LYS A 254 -18.68 1.66 -2.38
CA LYS A 254 -17.49 1.63 -3.24
C LYS A 254 -17.47 0.35 -4.07
N MET A 255 -17.08 0.45 -5.36
CA MET A 255 -16.93 -0.72 -6.23
C MET A 255 -16.05 -1.77 -5.56
N SER A 256 -16.56 -3.00 -5.47
CA SER A 256 -15.92 -4.08 -4.72
C SER A 256 -16.04 -5.40 -5.46
N LYS A 257 -14.97 -6.20 -5.38
CA LYS A 257 -14.89 -7.57 -5.93
C LYS A 257 -15.93 -8.52 -5.32
N SER A 258 -16.43 -8.21 -4.12
CA SER A 258 -17.44 -9.02 -3.42
C SER A 258 -18.84 -8.93 -4.05
N ILE A 259 -19.07 -7.96 -4.93
CA ILE A 259 -20.33 -7.79 -5.70
C ILE A 259 -19.97 -7.80 -7.18
N PRO A 260 -19.74 -8.97 -7.80
CA PRO A 260 -19.22 -9.08 -9.16
C PRO A 260 -20.12 -8.46 -10.24
N GLU A 261 -21.46 -8.47 -10.05
CA GLU A 261 -22.41 -7.88 -11.00
C GLU A 261 -22.26 -6.36 -11.10
N GLY A 262 -21.89 -5.70 -9.99
CA GLY A 262 -21.65 -4.26 -9.92
C GLY A 262 -20.20 -3.85 -10.10
N CYS A 263 -19.29 -4.83 -10.26
CA CYS A 263 -17.85 -4.62 -10.37
C CYS A 263 -17.37 -4.85 -11.81
N VAL A 264 -16.71 -3.86 -12.41
CA VAL A 264 -16.07 -4.00 -13.73
C VAL A 264 -14.61 -4.34 -13.53
N PHE A 265 -14.20 -5.57 -13.91
CA PHE A 265 -12.81 -5.99 -13.86
C PHE A 265 -12.03 -5.50 -15.08
N LEU A 266 -10.73 -5.26 -14.93
CA LEU A 266 -9.89 -4.81 -16.05
C LEU A 266 -9.80 -5.85 -17.16
N MET A 267 -9.95 -7.13 -16.80
CA MET A 267 -9.90 -8.26 -17.72
C MET A 267 -11.28 -8.71 -18.21
N ASP A 268 -12.36 -7.98 -17.89
CA ASP A 268 -13.68 -8.27 -18.46
C ASP A 268 -13.66 -8.09 -19.98
N ASP A 269 -14.32 -8.98 -20.70
CA ASP A 269 -14.53 -8.84 -22.14
C ASP A 269 -15.52 -7.71 -22.46
N PRO A 270 -15.49 -7.17 -23.70
CA PRO A 270 -16.36 -6.04 -24.10
C PRO A 270 -17.84 -6.30 -23.87
N ASP A 271 -18.34 -7.51 -24.16
CA ASP A 271 -19.75 -7.85 -24.01
C ASP A 271 -20.17 -7.89 -22.54
N THR A 272 -19.29 -8.37 -21.69
CA THR A 272 -19.49 -8.36 -20.23
C THR A 272 -19.55 -6.93 -19.70
N ILE A 273 -18.63 -6.05 -20.12
CA ILE A 273 -18.64 -4.63 -19.74
C ILE A 273 -19.95 -3.98 -20.21
N ALA A 274 -20.29 -4.10 -21.48
CA ALA A 274 -21.53 -3.53 -22.06
C ALA A 274 -22.78 -4.00 -21.29
N ARG A 275 -22.86 -5.30 -20.97
CA ARG A 275 -23.96 -5.87 -20.19
C ARG A 275 -24.04 -5.29 -18.77
N LYS A 276 -22.89 -5.11 -18.08
CA LYS A 276 -22.83 -4.52 -16.74
C LYS A 276 -23.30 -3.08 -16.76
N PHE A 277 -22.86 -2.26 -17.72
CA PHE A 277 -23.31 -0.88 -17.84
C PHE A 277 -24.81 -0.77 -18.20
N LYS A 278 -25.29 -1.61 -19.09
CA LYS A 278 -26.74 -1.67 -19.41
C LYS A 278 -27.59 -1.92 -18.16
N ARG A 279 -27.10 -2.77 -17.24
CA ARG A 279 -27.79 -3.12 -15.98
C ARG A 279 -27.49 -2.18 -14.82
N ALA A 280 -26.60 -1.18 -15.00
CA ALA A 280 -26.27 -0.23 -13.95
C ALA A 280 -27.53 0.43 -13.39
N VAL A 281 -27.59 0.57 -12.07
CA VAL A 281 -28.74 1.18 -11.38
C VAL A 281 -28.77 2.69 -11.64
N THR A 282 -29.94 3.19 -12.04
CA THR A 282 -30.26 4.62 -12.21
C THR A 282 -31.65 4.87 -11.66
N ASP A 283 -31.98 6.13 -11.45
CA ASP A 283 -33.35 6.54 -11.10
C ASP A 283 -34.34 6.42 -12.28
N SER A 284 -35.59 6.87 -12.08
CA SER A 284 -36.65 6.83 -13.05
C SER A 284 -36.98 8.21 -13.66
N ASP A 285 -36.11 9.22 -13.49
CA ASP A 285 -36.32 10.56 -14.06
C ASP A 285 -36.26 10.51 -15.59
N SER A 286 -37.35 10.91 -16.23
CA SER A 286 -37.47 10.94 -17.69
C SER A 286 -37.37 12.36 -18.28
N VAL A 287 -37.41 13.40 -17.45
CA VAL A 287 -37.41 14.80 -17.91
C VAL A 287 -35.98 15.31 -18.09
N ASN A 288 -35.12 15.08 -17.09
CA ASN A 288 -33.72 15.41 -17.15
C ASN A 288 -32.87 14.25 -16.57
N PRO A 289 -32.77 13.15 -17.32
CA PRO A 289 -32.19 11.92 -16.80
C PRO A 289 -30.70 12.06 -16.50
N VAL A 290 -29.91 12.70 -17.35
CA VAL A 290 -28.46 12.85 -17.21
C VAL A 290 -28.15 14.21 -16.58
N ARG A 291 -28.17 14.25 -15.24
CA ARG A 291 -27.80 15.40 -14.42
C ARG A 291 -26.98 14.95 -13.22
N TYR A 292 -25.93 15.69 -12.90
CA TYR A 292 -25.12 15.40 -11.75
C TYR A 292 -25.80 15.80 -10.45
N ASP A 293 -26.25 14.81 -9.71
CA ASP A 293 -26.87 14.99 -8.40
C ASP A 293 -26.54 13.76 -7.53
N ARG A 294 -25.55 13.92 -6.67
CA ARG A 294 -25.04 12.79 -5.87
C ARG A 294 -26.05 12.31 -4.82
N GLU A 295 -26.89 13.19 -4.32
CA GLU A 295 -27.83 12.88 -3.24
C GLU A 295 -29.07 12.16 -3.80
N ASN A 296 -29.64 12.68 -4.89
CA ASN A 296 -30.89 12.17 -5.45
C ASN A 296 -30.69 11.19 -6.61
N LYS A 297 -29.54 11.26 -7.30
CA LYS A 297 -29.20 10.44 -8.47
C LYS A 297 -27.85 9.74 -8.33
N PRO A 298 -27.58 9.00 -7.23
CA PRO A 298 -26.24 8.46 -6.96
C PRO A 298 -25.72 7.53 -8.07
N GLY A 299 -26.60 6.77 -8.73
CA GLY A 299 -26.23 5.90 -9.85
C GLY A 299 -25.81 6.69 -11.09
N VAL A 300 -26.56 7.73 -11.46
CA VAL A 300 -26.22 8.60 -12.58
C VAL A 300 -24.94 9.38 -12.29
N ALA A 301 -24.82 9.94 -11.08
CA ALA A 301 -23.62 10.66 -10.65
C ALA A 301 -22.36 9.78 -10.70
N ASN A 302 -22.47 8.49 -10.34
CA ASN A 302 -21.38 7.53 -10.49
C ASN A 302 -21.00 7.29 -11.96
N LEU A 303 -21.99 7.10 -12.85
CA LEU A 303 -21.74 6.92 -14.29
C LEU A 303 -21.13 8.18 -14.91
N MET A 304 -21.62 9.37 -14.55
CA MET A 304 -21.05 10.64 -15.00
C MET A 304 -19.59 10.81 -14.50
N ASN A 305 -19.31 10.42 -13.27
CA ASN A 305 -17.96 10.47 -12.70
C ASN A 305 -16.99 9.52 -13.45
N ILE A 306 -17.45 8.32 -13.80
CA ILE A 306 -16.67 7.39 -14.63
C ILE A 306 -16.42 8.03 -16.01
N TYR A 307 -17.46 8.53 -16.66
CA TYR A 307 -17.36 9.12 -18.01
C TYR A 307 -16.46 10.36 -18.03
N ALA A 308 -16.63 11.28 -17.06
CA ALA A 308 -15.78 12.46 -16.89
C ALA A 308 -14.29 12.09 -16.72
N THR A 309 -14.01 11.10 -15.86
CA THR A 309 -12.61 10.66 -15.59
C THR A 309 -11.94 10.05 -16.83
N LEU A 310 -12.72 9.38 -17.70
CA LEU A 310 -12.21 8.76 -18.92
C LEU A 310 -12.07 9.73 -20.09
N THR A 311 -13.03 10.66 -20.23
CA THR A 311 -13.09 11.57 -21.38
C THR A 311 -12.44 12.93 -21.12
N GLY A 312 -12.18 13.28 -19.85
CA GLY A 312 -11.71 14.60 -19.45
C GLY A 312 -12.77 15.70 -19.51
N LYS A 313 -14.03 15.36 -19.81
CA LYS A 313 -15.15 16.32 -19.89
C LYS A 313 -15.62 16.74 -18.50
N SER A 314 -16.06 17.99 -18.37
CA SER A 314 -16.75 18.47 -17.17
C SER A 314 -18.16 17.88 -17.07
N PHE A 315 -18.79 17.96 -15.89
CA PHE A 315 -20.15 17.47 -15.71
C PHE A 315 -21.16 18.27 -16.55
N GLU A 316 -20.95 19.57 -16.71
CA GLU A 316 -21.77 20.45 -17.52
C GLU A 316 -21.70 20.09 -19.02
N GLU A 317 -20.51 19.74 -19.50
CA GLU A 317 -20.30 19.27 -20.87
C GLU A 317 -21.04 17.94 -21.11
N ILE A 318 -21.00 17.03 -20.13
CA ILE A 318 -21.70 15.74 -20.20
C ILE A 318 -23.22 15.94 -20.18
N GLU A 319 -23.73 16.80 -19.30
CA GLU A 319 -25.14 17.14 -19.26
C GLU A 319 -25.64 17.68 -20.59
N LYS A 320 -24.87 18.59 -21.21
CA LYS A 320 -25.18 19.16 -22.54
C LYS A 320 -25.11 18.11 -23.66
N GLU A 321 -24.12 17.22 -23.63
CA GLU A 321 -23.96 16.15 -24.62
C GLU A 321 -25.15 15.18 -24.62
N PHE A 322 -25.72 14.92 -23.44
CA PHE A 322 -26.84 14.00 -23.28
C PHE A 322 -28.18 14.70 -23.02
N GLU A 323 -28.27 16.00 -23.25
CA GLU A 323 -29.52 16.74 -23.16
C GLU A 323 -30.59 16.13 -24.07
N GLY A 324 -31.76 15.86 -23.52
CA GLY A 324 -32.87 15.21 -24.21
C GLY A 324 -32.65 13.71 -24.52
N LYS A 325 -31.55 13.11 -24.11
CA LYS A 325 -31.27 11.68 -24.30
C LYS A 325 -31.53 10.91 -23.01
N GLY A 326 -32.17 9.76 -23.11
CA GLY A 326 -32.47 8.89 -21.99
C GLY A 326 -31.29 7.99 -21.59
N TYR A 327 -31.44 7.25 -20.48
CA TYR A 327 -30.47 6.29 -19.99
C TYR A 327 -30.11 5.18 -20.98
N GLY A 328 -31.02 4.88 -21.93
CA GLY A 328 -30.76 3.93 -23.02
C GLY A 328 -29.66 4.35 -23.98
N VAL A 329 -29.33 5.65 -24.04
CA VAL A 329 -28.21 6.20 -24.81
C VAL A 329 -27.02 6.44 -23.90
N PHE A 330 -27.21 6.99 -22.71
CA PHE A 330 -26.14 7.37 -21.81
C PHE A 330 -25.34 6.14 -21.28
N LYS A 331 -26.03 5.12 -20.78
CA LYS A 331 -25.37 3.92 -20.22
C LYS A 331 -24.47 3.20 -21.24
N PRO A 332 -24.93 2.94 -22.50
CA PRO A 332 -24.04 2.39 -23.53
C PRO A 332 -22.84 3.28 -23.83
N ALA A 333 -22.99 4.61 -23.88
CA ALA A 333 -21.90 5.52 -24.14
C ALA A 333 -20.82 5.47 -23.05
N VAL A 334 -21.22 5.39 -21.77
CA VAL A 334 -20.28 5.20 -20.65
C VAL A 334 -19.60 3.83 -20.77
N GLY A 335 -20.36 2.77 -21.09
CA GLY A 335 -19.81 1.42 -21.29
C GLY A 335 -18.78 1.37 -22.41
N GLU A 336 -19.06 2.03 -23.54
CA GLU A 336 -18.11 2.11 -24.67
C GLU A 336 -16.84 2.86 -24.30
N ALA A 337 -16.93 3.99 -23.61
CA ALA A 337 -15.76 4.71 -23.13
C ALA A 337 -14.86 3.84 -22.21
N VAL A 338 -15.48 3.00 -21.37
CA VAL A 338 -14.75 2.05 -20.53
C VAL A 338 -14.12 0.93 -21.38
N ILE A 339 -14.84 0.36 -22.34
CA ILE A 339 -14.35 -0.70 -23.24
C ILE A 339 -13.11 -0.21 -24.00
N GLU A 340 -13.20 0.98 -24.60
CA GLU A 340 -12.08 1.57 -25.38
C GLU A 340 -10.87 1.85 -24.48
N THR A 341 -11.08 2.33 -23.26
CA THR A 341 -9.99 2.57 -22.31
C THR A 341 -9.35 1.29 -21.83
N LEU A 342 -10.14 0.24 -21.53
CA LEU A 342 -9.62 -1.01 -21.00
C LEU A 342 -9.09 -1.96 -22.09
N ARG A 343 -9.42 -1.77 -23.35
CA ARG A 343 -8.95 -2.61 -24.47
C ARG A 343 -7.43 -2.75 -24.51
N PRO A 344 -6.64 -1.65 -24.62
CA PRO A 344 -5.18 -1.75 -24.68
C PRO A 344 -4.60 -2.33 -23.38
N ILE A 345 -5.19 -2.03 -22.21
CA ILE A 345 -4.75 -2.57 -20.93
C ILE A 345 -4.95 -4.08 -20.90
N ARG A 346 -6.10 -4.57 -21.35
CA ARG A 346 -6.41 -6.00 -21.38
C ARG A 346 -5.49 -6.75 -22.34
N GLU A 347 -5.35 -6.24 -23.57
CA GLU A 347 -4.50 -6.85 -24.62
C GLU A 347 -3.05 -6.96 -24.16
N GLU A 348 -2.52 -5.89 -23.55
CA GLU A 348 -1.15 -5.89 -23.03
C GLU A 348 -1.00 -6.82 -21.82
N ALA A 349 -1.95 -6.83 -20.88
CA ALA A 349 -1.92 -7.74 -19.75
C ALA A 349 -1.96 -9.21 -20.20
N GLU A 350 -2.81 -9.55 -21.20
CA GLU A 350 -2.88 -10.90 -21.78
C GLU A 350 -1.57 -11.30 -22.47
N ARG A 351 -0.91 -10.36 -23.15
CA ARG A 351 0.42 -10.55 -23.75
C ARG A 351 1.46 -10.86 -22.67
N LEU A 352 1.52 -10.04 -21.63
CA LEU A 352 2.48 -10.16 -20.54
C LEU A 352 2.29 -11.45 -19.74
N ILE A 353 1.06 -11.86 -19.46
CA ILE A 353 0.77 -13.11 -18.73
C ILE A 353 1.34 -14.36 -19.45
N LYS A 354 1.46 -14.31 -20.77
CA LYS A 354 2.07 -15.39 -21.58
C LYS A 354 3.59 -15.40 -21.47
N ASP A 355 4.21 -14.26 -21.16
CA ASP A 355 5.65 -14.14 -20.97
C ASP A 355 6.02 -14.19 -19.48
N LYS A 356 5.91 -15.39 -18.94
CA LYS A 356 6.20 -15.63 -17.52
C LYS A 356 7.67 -15.32 -17.18
N ALA A 357 8.60 -15.57 -18.08
CA ALA A 357 10.03 -15.32 -17.82
C ALA A 357 10.31 -13.83 -17.61
N TYR A 358 9.68 -12.98 -18.39
CA TYR A 358 9.76 -11.54 -18.24
C TYR A 358 9.19 -11.05 -16.90
N LEU A 359 8.01 -11.55 -16.52
CA LEU A 359 7.38 -11.18 -15.24
C LEU A 359 8.19 -11.67 -14.03
N ASP A 360 8.76 -12.89 -14.10
CA ASP A 360 9.63 -13.43 -13.06
C ASP A 360 10.92 -12.59 -12.93
N ASP A 361 11.46 -12.08 -14.05
CA ASP A 361 12.63 -11.20 -14.06
C ASP A 361 12.34 -9.85 -13.40
N ILE A 362 11.20 -9.22 -13.72
CA ILE A 362 10.77 -7.97 -13.08
C ILE A 362 10.63 -8.16 -11.57
N TYR A 363 10.01 -9.23 -11.11
CA TYR A 363 9.90 -9.52 -9.68
C TYR A 363 11.26 -9.70 -9.01
N ARG A 364 12.20 -10.38 -9.66
CA ARG A 364 13.55 -10.58 -9.14
C ARG A 364 14.29 -9.24 -9.01
N GLN A 365 14.34 -8.45 -10.08
CA GLN A 365 14.98 -7.14 -10.06
C GLN A 365 14.34 -6.19 -9.06
N GLY A 366 12.99 -6.15 -9.01
CA GLY A 366 12.24 -5.36 -8.05
C GLY A 366 12.52 -5.76 -6.61
N ALA A 367 12.57 -7.06 -6.32
CA ALA A 367 12.90 -7.58 -5.00
C ALA A 367 14.35 -7.25 -4.59
N GLU A 368 15.32 -7.32 -5.50
CA GLU A 368 16.71 -6.94 -5.26
C GLU A 368 16.81 -5.45 -4.91
N ARG A 369 16.22 -4.56 -5.72
CA ARG A 369 16.17 -3.11 -5.47
C ARG A 369 15.48 -2.80 -4.14
N ALA A 370 14.33 -3.41 -3.88
CA ALA A 370 13.57 -3.24 -2.64
C ALA A 370 14.36 -3.75 -1.41
N SER A 371 14.96 -4.95 -1.50
CA SER A 371 15.77 -5.54 -0.43
C SER A 371 16.98 -4.69 -0.07
N TYR A 372 17.61 -4.05 -1.03
CA TYR A 372 18.75 -3.16 -0.77
C TYR A 372 18.38 -2.04 0.21
N ILE A 373 17.27 -1.34 -0.04
CA ILE A 373 16.78 -0.26 0.83
C ILE A 373 16.27 -0.82 2.16
N ALA A 374 15.47 -1.89 2.11
CA ALA A 374 14.92 -2.55 3.29
C ALA A 374 16.02 -3.03 4.25
N ASN A 375 17.09 -3.64 3.74
CA ASN A 375 18.26 -4.05 4.54
C ASN A 375 18.95 -2.87 5.22
N LYS A 376 19.11 -1.73 4.53
CA LYS A 376 19.72 -0.54 5.12
C LYS A 376 18.95 -0.07 6.36
N THR A 377 17.63 -0.01 6.26
CA THR A 377 16.76 0.36 7.37
C THR A 377 16.77 -0.69 8.48
N LEU A 378 16.63 -1.98 8.13
CA LEU A 378 16.57 -3.06 9.10
C LEU A 378 17.87 -3.18 9.90
N ARG A 379 19.03 -3.06 9.27
CA ARG A 379 20.33 -3.06 9.98
C ARG A 379 20.43 -1.91 10.96
N LYS A 380 19.96 -0.71 10.60
CA LYS A 380 19.90 0.43 11.53
C LYS A 380 19.02 0.11 12.73
N VAL A 381 17.84 -0.50 12.51
CA VAL A 381 16.93 -0.94 13.57
C VAL A 381 17.59 -1.98 14.47
N TYR A 382 18.18 -3.04 13.91
CA TYR A 382 18.84 -4.11 14.66
C TYR A 382 19.97 -3.59 15.55
N LYS A 383 20.80 -2.68 15.01
CA LYS A 383 21.85 -2.02 15.79
C LYS A 383 21.27 -1.23 16.98
N LYS A 384 20.13 -0.55 16.77
CA LYS A 384 19.50 0.29 17.80
C LYS A 384 18.84 -0.52 18.91
N VAL A 385 18.18 -1.64 18.59
CA VAL A 385 17.58 -2.54 19.58
C VAL A 385 18.60 -3.47 20.25
N GLY A 386 19.87 -3.44 19.83
CA GLY A 386 20.95 -4.19 20.46
C GLY A 386 21.09 -5.63 19.97
N PHE A 387 20.54 -6.00 18.80
CA PHE A 387 20.80 -7.32 18.24
C PHE A 387 22.27 -7.45 17.82
N TYR A 388 22.89 -8.55 18.24
CA TYR A 388 24.25 -8.85 17.84
C TYR A 388 24.31 -9.14 16.34
N GLN A 389 25.16 -8.42 15.63
CA GLN A 389 25.36 -8.56 14.19
C GLN A 389 26.73 -9.17 13.93
N ILE A 390 26.77 -10.18 13.07
CA ILE A 390 27.99 -10.84 12.62
C ILE A 390 28.56 -10.11 11.41
#